data_71e11e48237187cdfcc5395a12b40019
#
_entry.id   71e11e48237187cdfcc5395a12b40019
#
_cell.length_a   1.000
_cell.length_b   1.000
_cell.length_c   1.000
_cell.angle_alpha   90.00
_cell.angle_beta   90.00
_cell.angle_gamma   90.00
#
_symmetry.space_group_name_H-M   'P 1'
#
loop_
_entity.id
_entity.type
_entity.pdbx_description
1 polymer ?
#
loop_
_entity_poly.entity_id
_entity_poly.type
_entity_poly.pdbx_seq_one_letter_code
_entity_poly.pdbx_strand_id
1 'polypeptide(L)'
;DTAYPLENGQRQMGVFQPRIYGMNNNLEISTHPLLFFVKPNVKVKKHHGEYKGLGMASRFSFDYPTPLLKLIQREGKFGILSKDPDIGDIPNLFVFQGELLVTKKSADYSLTGKAGLSICPGCELDKRHLVDLPLTYPRMAVYHHGFASNVGLDLDYIYSEKISLK
;
A
#
# COMPACT_ATOMS: atom_id res chain seq x y z
N ASP A 1 9.61 -3.77 -5.40
CA ASP A 1 9.41 -3.92 -3.94
C ASP A 1 9.73 -5.36 -3.54
N THR A 2 10.77 -5.59 -2.74
CA THR A 2 11.32 -6.91 -2.44
C THR A 2 11.10 -7.31 -0.98
N ALA A 3 11.27 -8.62 -0.67
CA ALA A 3 11.26 -9.13 0.69
C ALA A 3 12.47 -8.66 1.53
N TYR A 4 13.52 -8.14 0.88
CA TYR A 4 14.71 -7.67 1.56
C TYR A 4 14.50 -6.24 2.08
N PRO A 5 14.82 -5.97 3.35
CA PRO A 5 14.75 -4.63 3.93
C PRO A 5 15.99 -3.81 3.53
N LEU A 6 15.93 -2.50 3.76
CA LEU A 6 17.11 -1.66 3.78
C LEU A 6 18.02 -2.04 4.95
N GLU A 7 19.32 -1.82 4.76
CA GLU A 7 20.30 -2.00 5.84
C GLU A 7 20.04 -1.07 7.02
N ASN A 8 20.56 -1.42 8.17
CA ASN A 8 20.39 -0.64 9.39
C ASN A 8 20.90 0.80 9.20
N GLY A 9 20.03 1.77 9.50
CA GLY A 9 20.33 3.19 9.38
C GLY A 9 20.23 3.76 7.95
N GLN A 10 20.08 2.92 6.92
CA GLN A 10 19.85 3.39 5.55
C GLN A 10 18.49 4.05 5.43
N ARG A 11 18.45 5.10 4.59
CA ARG A 11 17.22 5.85 4.29
C ARG A 11 17.05 5.98 2.79
N GLN A 12 15.86 5.71 2.32
CA GLN A 12 15.48 5.99 0.95
C GLN A 12 14.38 7.05 0.95
N MET A 13 14.56 8.10 0.17
CA MET A 13 13.58 9.18 0.01
C MET A 13 13.46 9.57 -1.44
N GLY A 14 12.22 9.78 -1.89
CA GLY A 14 11.91 10.43 -3.16
C GLY A 14 10.72 11.38 -2.97
N VAL A 15 10.58 12.35 -3.87
CA VAL A 15 9.49 13.34 -3.78
C VAL A 15 8.12 12.65 -3.88
N PHE A 16 8.00 11.68 -4.81
CA PHE A 16 6.77 10.91 -5.05
C PHE A 16 6.87 9.45 -4.60
N GLN A 17 7.92 9.12 -3.87
CA GLN A 17 8.15 7.76 -3.36
C GLN A 17 7.96 7.71 -1.84
N PRO A 18 7.62 6.54 -1.28
CA PRO A 18 7.63 6.37 0.16
C PRO A 18 8.99 6.69 0.76
N ARG A 19 8.98 7.31 1.92
CA ARG A 19 10.17 7.41 2.76
C ARG A 19 10.33 6.10 3.50
N ILE A 20 11.46 5.44 3.29
CA ILE A 20 11.78 4.14 3.87
C ILE A 20 12.96 4.30 4.82
N TYR A 21 12.88 3.68 5.98
CA TYR A 21 13.91 3.67 7.00
C TYR A 21 14.18 2.26 7.49
N GLY A 22 15.42 1.77 7.32
CA GLY A 22 15.90 0.52 7.90
C GLY A 22 16.19 0.70 9.40
N MET A 23 15.41 0.06 10.27
CA MET A 23 15.62 0.14 11.74
C MET A 23 16.67 -0.82 12.22
N ASN A 24 16.71 -1.99 11.64
CA ASN A 24 17.72 -3.03 11.88
C ASN A 24 17.77 -3.95 10.65
N ASN A 25 18.65 -4.94 10.63
CA ASN A 25 18.85 -5.81 9.48
C ASN A 25 17.61 -6.58 9.01
N ASN A 26 16.55 -6.61 9.81
CA ASN A 26 15.34 -7.38 9.52
C ASN A 26 14.05 -6.52 9.52
N LEU A 27 14.13 -5.25 9.91
CA LEU A 27 12.95 -4.41 10.08
C LEU A 27 13.08 -3.09 9.32
N GLU A 28 12.04 -2.75 8.59
CA GLU A 28 11.93 -1.53 7.79
C GLU A 28 10.60 -0.85 8.10
N ILE A 29 10.62 0.46 8.28
CA ILE A 29 9.42 1.29 8.39
C ILE A 29 9.34 2.22 7.19
N SER A 30 8.14 2.39 6.66
CA SER A 30 7.91 3.31 5.55
C SER A 30 6.61 4.08 5.70
N THR A 31 6.61 5.31 5.19
CA THR A 31 5.44 6.18 5.07
C THR A 31 5.54 7.00 3.79
N HIS A 32 4.42 7.45 3.24
CA HIS A 32 4.42 8.29 2.05
C HIS A 32 4.25 9.76 2.46
N PRO A 33 5.31 10.60 2.41
CA PRO A 33 5.28 11.95 2.97
C PRO A 33 4.17 12.83 2.39
N LEU A 34 4.02 12.86 1.05
CA LEU A 34 3.00 13.68 0.39
C LEU A 34 1.57 13.21 0.69
N LEU A 35 1.36 11.89 0.73
CA LEU A 35 0.04 11.34 1.03
C LEU A 35 -0.28 11.40 2.51
N PHE A 36 0.71 11.55 3.39
CA PHE A 36 0.51 11.53 4.83
C PHE A 36 -0.49 12.60 5.32
N PHE A 37 -0.50 13.77 4.69
CA PHE A 37 -1.42 14.87 5.07
C PHE A 37 -2.88 14.59 4.69
N VAL A 38 -3.12 13.82 3.64
CA VAL A 38 -4.48 13.50 3.14
C VAL A 38 -4.89 12.07 3.42
N LYS A 39 -3.93 11.16 3.53
CA LYS A 39 -4.10 9.74 3.86
C LYS A 39 -2.93 9.31 4.76
N PRO A 40 -2.96 9.63 6.06
CA PRO A 40 -1.95 9.14 6.99
C PRO A 40 -1.75 7.64 6.84
N ASN A 41 -0.49 7.22 6.67
CA ASN A 41 -0.15 5.84 6.41
C ASN A 41 1.19 5.48 7.04
N VAL A 42 1.29 4.27 7.51
CA VAL A 42 2.54 3.68 8.00
C VAL A 42 2.59 2.22 7.60
N LYS A 43 3.77 1.76 7.20
CA LYS A 43 4.03 0.36 6.86
C LYS A 43 5.24 -0.12 7.62
N VAL A 44 5.16 -1.34 8.09
CA VAL A 44 6.26 -2.04 8.77
C VAL A 44 6.49 -3.34 8.01
N LYS A 45 7.73 -3.55 7.52
CA LYS A 45 8.13 -4.78 6.85
C LYS A 45 9.16 -5.50 7.71
N LYS A 46 8.93 -6.78 7.97
CA LYS A 46 9.82 -7.66 8.72
C LYS A 46 10.31 -8.79 7.81
N HIS A 47 11.62 -8.87 7.65
CA HIS A 47 12.28 -9.97 6.96
C HIS A 47 12.42 -11.18 7.87
N HIS A 48 12.11 -12.36 7.36
CA HIS A 48 12.13 -13.62 8.10
C HIS A 48 13.35 -14.50 7.77
N GLY A 49 14.21 -14.00 6.85
CA GLY A 49 15.35 -14.76 6.37
C GLY A 49 15.12 -15.38 5.00
N GLU A 50 16.03 -16.24 4.62
CA GLU A 50 16.01 -16.96 3.33
C GLU A 50 15.75 -18.45 3.54
N TYR A 51 14.89 -19.01 2.71
CA TYR A 51 14.64 -20.44 2.62
C TYR A 51 14.79 -20.91 1.18
N LYS A 52 15.73 -21.81 0.91
CA LYS A 52 16.05 -22.35 -0.44
C LYS A 52 16.27 -21.25 -1.50
N GLY A 53 16.97 -20.18 -1.12
CA GLY A 53 17.25 -19.05 -2.03
C GLY A 53 16.05 -18.13 -2.29
N LEU A 54 14.99 -18.24 -1.50
CA LEU A 54 13.84 -17.35 -1.50
C LEU A 54 13.87 -16.50 -0.25
N GLY A 55 13.95 -15.18 -0.40
CA GLY A 55 13.78 -14.24 0.71
C GLY A 55 12.30 -14.13 1.08
N MET A 56 11.99 -14.19 2.37
CA MET A 56 10.63 -14.12 2.89
C MET A 56 10.46 -12.92 3.81
N ALA A 57 9.37 -12.19 3.66
CA ALA A 57 9.01 -11.10 4.56
C ALA A 57 7.50 -11.01 4.79
N SER A 58 7.12 -10.44 5.91
CA SER A 58 5.76 -9.97 6.17
C SER A 58 5.75 -8.44 6.21
N ARG A 59 4.66 -7.86 5.73
CA ARG A 59 4.42 -6.42 5.77
C ARG A 59 3.06 -6.15 6.39
N PHE A 60 3.04 -5.24 7.34
CA PHE A 60 1.81 -4.72 7.92
C PHE A 60 1.69 -3.25 7.59
N SER A 61 0.50 -2.80 7.20
CA SER A 61 0.23 -1.39 7.00
C SER A 61 -1.04 -0.95 7.73
N PHE A 62 -1.00 0.30 8.13
CA PHE A 62 -2.12 1.04 8.68
C PHE A 62 -2.33 2.28 7.84
N ASP A 63 -3.57 2.51 7.43
CA ASP A 63 -3.98 3.66 6.64
C ASP A 63 -5.22 4.31 7.28
N TYR A 64 -5.24 5.66 7.29
CA TYR A 64 -6.40 6.47 7.67
C TYR A 64 -6.90 7.25 6.46
N PRO A 65 -7.81 6.69 5.64
CA PRO A 65 -8.21 7.26 4.36
C PRO A 65 -9.26 8.37 4.47
N THR A 66 -9.91 8.56 5.61
CA THR A 66 -11.03 9.49 5.80
C THR A 66 -10.76 10.90 5.28
N PRO A 67 -9.60 11.55 5.55
CA PRO A 67 -9.35 12.90 5.03
C PRO A 67 -9.32 12.94 3.50
N LEU A 68 -8.71 11.94 2.87
CA LEU A 68 -8.67 11.82 1.41
C LEU A 68 -10.08 11.62 0.84
N LEU A 69 -10.86 10.70 1.43
CA LEU A 69 -12.22 10.41 0.99
C LEU A 69 -13.13 11.64 1.10
N LYS A 70 -13.02 12.41 2.19
CA LYS A 70 -13.73 13.69 2.36
C LYS A 70 -13.28 14.74 1.33
N LEU A 71 -12.00 14.75 0.97
CA LEU A 71 -11.47 15.68 -0.04
C LEU A 71 -12.02 15.38 -1.44
N ILE A 72 -12.18 14.10 -1.81
CA ILE A 72 -12.72 13.68 -3.11
C ILE A 72 -14.24 13.57 -3.13
N GLN A 73 -14.91 13.69 -1.97
CA GLN A 73 -16.35 13.81 -1.86
C GLN A 73 -16.78 15.24 -2.21
N ARG A 74 -16.95 15.54 -3.50
CA ARG A 74 -17.36 16.84 -4.00
C ARG A 74 -18.43 16.68 -5.07
N GLU A 75 -19.32 17.65 -5.13
CA GLU A 75 -20.25 17.78 -6.25
C GLU A 75 -19.50 18.32 -7.48
N GLY A 76 -19.82 17.80 -8.69
CA GLY A 76 -19.30 18.29 -9.97
C GLY A 76 -18.26 17.40 -10.62
N LYS A 77 -17.65 17.94 -11.72
CA LYS A 77 -16.79 17.18 -12.66
C LYS A 77 -15.53 16.54 -12.05
N PHE A 78 -15.12 16.93 -10.86
CA PHE A 78 -13.94 16.39 -10.16
C PHE A 78 -14.27 15.62 -8.90
N GLY A 79 -15.57 15.40 -8.60
CA GLY A 79 -15.99 14.57 -7.48
C GLY A 79 -15.97 13.09 -7.88
N ILE A 80 -15.20 12.29 -7.15
CA ILE A 80 -15.14 10.83 -7.35
C ILE A 80 -16.20 10.14 -6.48
N LEU A 81 -16.53 10.74 -5.33
CA LEU A 81 -17.57 10.27 -4.42
C LEU A 81 -18.75 11.24 -4.45
N SER A 82 -19.96 10.70 -4.63
CA SER A 82 -21.17 11.50 -4.52
C SER A 82 -21.34 12.03 -3.10
N LYS A 83 -21.72 13.31 -3.02
CA LYS A 83 -22.18 13.93 -1.77
C LYS A 83 -23.70 13.85 -1.72
N ASP A 84 -24.22 12.71 -1.33
CA ASP A 84 -25.65 12.52 -1.15
C ASP A 84 -26.05 12.92 0.27
N PRO A 85 -26.96 13.90 0.45
CA PRO A 85 -27.41 14.33 1.76
C PRO A 85 -28.03 13.19 2.60
N ASP A 86 -28.66 12.21 1.94
CA ASP A 86 -29.34 11.10 2.60
C ASP A 86 -28.35 10.04 3.15
N ILE A 87 -27.11 10.05 2.69
CA ILE A 87 -26.09 9.07 3.09
C ILE A 87 -25.16 9.62 4.20
N GLY A 88 -25.20 10.93 4.45
CA GLY A 88 -24.42 11.59 5.49
C GLY A 88 -22.91 11.70 5.21
N ASP A 89 -22.15 12.12 6.20
CA ASP A 89 -20.69 12.31 6.11
C ASP A 89 -19.93 10.96 6.12
N ILE A 90 -18.73 10.98 5.52
CA ILE A 90 -17.82 9.82 5.58
C ILE A 90 -17.35 9.64 7.02
N PRO A 91 -17.58 8.46 7.62
CA PRO A 91 -17.12 8.16 8.97
C PRO A 91 -15.58 8.06 9.06
N ASN A 92 -15.07 7.97 10.27
CA ASN A 92 -13.66 7.67 10.48
C ASN A 92 -13.38 6.20 10.11
N LEU A 93 -12.60 5.99 9.07
CA LEU A 93 -12.25 4.68 8.54
C LEU A 93 -10.80 4.36 8.85
N PHE A 94 -10.54 3.15 9.30
CA PHE A 94 -9.19 2.64 9.57
C PHE A 94 -8.98 1.36 8.79
N VAL A 95 -7.94 1.32 7.98
CA VAL A 95 -7.60 0.16 7.16
C VAL A 95 -6.33 -0.47 7.69
N PHE A 96 -6.40 -1.77 7.94
CA PHE A 96 -5.27 -2.62 8.31
C PHE A 96 -5.01 -3.59 7.17
N GLN A 97 -3.75 -3.73 6.76
CA GLN A 97 -3.37 -4.68 5.72
C GLN A 97 -2.20 -5.53 6.21
N GLY A 98 -2.30 -6.83 5.98
CA GLY A 98 -1.21 -7.78 6.14
C GLY A 98 -0.82 -8.37 4.79
N GLU A 99 0.46 -8.43 4.46
CA GLU A 99 0.99 -9.04 3.24
C GLU A 99 2.16 -9.96 3.54
N LEU A 100 2.25 -11.03 2.77
CA LEU A 100 3.43 -11.88 2.67
C LEU A 100 4.15 -11.58 1.34
N LEU A 101 5.46 -11.46 1.40
CA LEU A 101 6.33 -11.22 0.26
C LEU A 101 7.32 -12.38 0.16
N VAL A 102 7.47 -12.92 -1.05
CA VAL A 102 8.46 -13.93 -1.37
C VAL A 102 9.26 -13.46 -2.56
N THR A 103 10.57 -13.27 -2.39
CA THR A 103 11.45 -12.73 -3.42
C THR A 103 12.52 -13.75 -3.82
N LYS A 104 12.63 -14.02 -5.11
CA LYS A 104 13.76 -14.72 -5.72
C LYS A 104 14.68 -13.70 -6.36
N LYS A 105 15.93 -13.65 -5.90
CA LYS A 105 16.98 -12.84 -6.52
C LYS A 105 17.79 -13.68 -7.50
N SER A 106 18.12 -13.09 -8.65
CA SER A 106 19.11 -13.56 -9.62
C SER A 106 20.15 -12.46 -9.84
N ALA A 107 21.18 -12.70 -10.65
CA ALA A 107 22.22 -11.69 -10.91
C ALA A 107 21.63 -10.39 -11.51
N ASP A 108 20.70 -10.51 -12.46
CA ASP A 108 20.21 -9.39 -13.26
C ASP A 108 18.77 -8.97 -12.92
N TYR A 109 18.04 -9.78 -12.15
CA TYR A 109 16.63 -9.48 -11.82
C TYR A 109 16.23 -9.99 -10.43
N SER A 110 15.18 -9.40 -9.88
CA SER A 110 14.47 -9.94 -8.73
C SER A 110 12.98 -10.06 -9.04
N LEU A 111 12.42 -11.23 -8.73
CA LEU A 111 11.00 -11.51 -8.86
C LEU A 111 10.40 -11.62 -7.46
N THR A 112 9.37 -10.82 -7.18
CA THR A 112 8.67 -10.84 -5.90
C THR A 112 7.20 -11.18 -6.10
N GLY A 113 6.77 -12.28 -5.50
CA GLY A 113 5.36 -12.62 -5.31
C GLY A 113 4.83 -11.97 -4.03
N LYS A 114 3.59 -11.49 -4.07
CA LYS A 114 2.89 -10.86 -2.95
C LYS A 114 1.52 -11.45 -2.80
N ALA A 115 1.11 -11.69 -1.56
CA ALA A 115 -0.26 -12.06 -1.22
C ALA A 115 -0.66 -11.35 0.07
N GLY A 116 -1.84 -10.74 0.10
CA GLY A 116 -2.25 -9.95 1.25
C GLY A 116 -3.75 -9.88 1.45
N LEU A 117 -4.11 -9.46 2.66
CA LEU A 117 -5.46 -9.22 3.10
C LEU A 117 -5.55 -7.83 3.71
N SER A 118 -6.62 -7.12 3.39
CA SER A 118 -6.95 -5.82 3.96
C SER A 118 -8.30 -5.91 4.67
N ILE A 119 -8.39 -5.31 5.84
CA ILE A 119 -9.62 -5.19 6.60
C ILE A 119 -9.89 -3.74 6.98
N CYS A 120 -11.13 -3.35 6.95
CA CYS A 120 -11.61 -2.04 7.37
C CYS A 120 -12.85 -2.21 8.27
N PRO A 121 -12.65 -2.33 9.60
CA PRO A 121 -13.76 -2.47 10.53
C PRO A 121 -14.71 -1.26 10.43
N GLY A 122 -16.00 -1.53 10.27
CA GLY A 122 -17.03 -0.47 10.14
C GLY A 122 -17.03 0.25 8.79
N CYS A 123 -16.33 -0.26 7.78
CA CYS A 123 -16.44 0.24 6.41
C CYS A 123 -17.67 -0.38 5.74
N GLU A 124 -18.72 0.41 5.60
CA GLU A 124 -19.97 0.07 4.88
C GLU A 124 -20.32 1.23 3.95
N LEU A 125 -19.49 1.43 2.92
CA LEU A 125 -19.77 2.47 1.92
C LEU A 125 -20.64 1.95 0.76
N ASP A 126 -21.26 0.78 0.90
CA ASP A 126 -22.09 0.12 -0.13
C ASP A 126 -23.24 1.00 -0.66
N LYS A 127 -23.74 1.91 0.18
CA LYS A 127 -24.83 2.82 -0.19
C LYS A 127 -24.38 4.04 -0.97
N ARG A 128 -23.06 4.25 -1.14
CA ARG A 128 -22.52 5.41 -1.85
C ARG A 128 -22.18 5.03 -3.29
N HIS A 129 -22.77 5.74 -4.23
CA HIS A 129 -22.40 5.62 -5.64
C HIS A 129 -20.96 6.11 -5.83
N LEU A 130 -20.04 5.18 -5.96
CA LEU A 130 -18.71 5.46 -6.50
C LEU A 130 -18.84 5.62 -8.01
N VAL A 131 -18.25 6.67 -8.55
CA VAL A 131 -17.99 6.71 -9.99
C VAL A 131 -16.99 5.60 -10.25
N ASP A 132 -17.46 4.50 -10.85
CA ASP A 132 -16.65 3.35 -11.24
C ASP A 132 -15.60 3.77 -12.27
N LEU A 133 -14.46 4.20 -11.78
CA LEU A 133 -13.25 4.21 -12.60
C LEU A 133 -12.66 2.80 -12.49
N PRO A 134 -12.59 2.03 -13.59
CA PRO A 134 -12.14 0.64 -13.56
C PRO A 134 -10.76 0.43 -12.94
N LEU A 135 -9.95 1.49 -12.88
CA LEU A 135 -8.60 1.48 -12.27
C LEU A 135 -8.61 1.71 -10.75
N THR A 136 -9.66 2.30 -10.18
CA THR A 136 -9.73 2.64 -8.75
C THR A 136 -10.56 1.68 -7.94
N TYR A 137 -11.53 1.02 -8.56
CA TYR A 137 -12.43 0.09 -7.89
C TYR A 137 -11.73 -1.02 -7.09
N PRO A 138 -10.75 -1.78 -7.63
CA PRO A 138 -10.08 -2.83 -6.87
C PRO A 138 -9.37 -2.32 -5.60
N ARG A 139 -8.85 -1.08 -5.63
CA ARG A 139 -8.17 -0.47 -4.48
C ARG A 139 -9.14 0.05 -3.44
N MET A 140 -10.37 0.31 -3.82
CA MET A 140 -11.41 0.85 -2.95
C MET A 140 -12.36 -0.23 -2.42
N ALA A 141 -12.25 -1.48 -2.89
CA ALA A 141 -13.10 -2.60 -2.49
C ALA A 141 -13.15 -2.79 -0.97
N VAL A 142 -12.06 -2.56 -0.26
CA VAL A 142 -12.02 -2.65 1.21
C VAL A 142 -12.95 -1.66 1.90
N TYR A 143 -13.23 -0.51 1.30
CA TYR A 143 -14.12 0.50 1.87
C TYR A 143 -15.60 0.14 1.69
N HIS A 144 -15.92 -0.68 0.67
CA HIS A 144 -17.28 -1.14 0.40
C HIS A 144 -17.67 -2.35 1.24
N HIS A 145 -16.79 -3.35 1.27
CA HIS A 145 -17.09 -4.64 1.87
C HIS A 145 -16.39 -4.87 3.21
N GLY A 146 -15.61 -3.89 3.69
CA GLY A 146 -14.80 -4.02 4.90
C GLY A 146 -13.63 -4.99 4.77
N PHE A 147 -13.50 -5.68 3.63
CA PHE A 147 -12.50 -6.70 3.36
C PHE A 147 -12.06 -6.70 1.89
N ALA A 148 -10.76 -6.93 1.66
CA ALA A 148 -10.22 -7.16 0.32
C ALA A 148 -9.00 -8.07 0.38
N SER A 149 -8.82 -8.90 -0.64
CA SER A 149 -7.59 -9.69 -0.86
C SER A 149 -6.84 -9.15 -2.06
N ASN A 150 -5.52 -9.25 -2.02
CA ASN A 150 -4.65 -8.85 -3.12
C ASN A 150 -3.57 -9.90 -3.38
N VAL A 151 -3.27 -10.10 -4.64
CA VAL A 151 -2.13 -10.89 -5.12
C VAL A 151 -1.41 -10.08 -6.18
N GLY A 152 -0.09 -10.09 -6.17
CA GLY A 152 0.71 -9.32 -7.11
C GLY A 152 2.06 -9.95 -7.40
N LEU A 153 2.63 -9.54 -8.52
CA LEU A 153 3.99 -9.89 -8.93
C LEU A 153 4.74 -8.62 -9.30
N ASP A 154 5.94 -8.45 -8.75
CA ASP A 154 6.86 -7.38 -9.11
C ASP A 154 8.12 -8.00 -9.75
N LEU A 155 8.53 -7.46 -10.89
CA LEU A 155 9.78 -7.78 -11.55
C LEU A 155 10.65 -6.52 -11.55
N ASP A 156 11.77 -6.58 -10.82
CA ASP A 156 12.78 -5.54 -10.84
C ASP A 156 13.97 -6.05 -11.68
N TYR A 157 14.33 -5.33 -12.74
CA TYR A 157 15.47 -5.66 -13.62
C TYR A 157 16.59 -4.64 -13.43
N ILE A 158 17.80 -5.13 -13.24
CA ILE A 158 19.02 -4.29 -13.10
C ILE A 158 19.67 -4.19 -14.48
N TYR A 159 19.41 -3.08 -15.17
CA TYR A 159 19.97 -2.86 -16.52
C TYR A 159 21.46 -2.49 -16.48
N SER A 160 21.92 -1.87 -15.40
CA SER A 160 23.33 -1.59 -15.13
C SER A 160 23.49 -1.27 -13.63
N GLU A 161 24.74 -1.26 -13.12
CA GLU A 161 25.01 -0.85 -11.74
C GLU A 161 24.46 0.55 -11.36
N LYS A 162 24.14 1.38 -12.35
CA LYS A 162 23.66 2.76 -12.16
C LYS A 162 22.18 2.96 -12.48
N ILE A 163 21.52 2.03 -13.17
CA ILE A 163 20.12 2.18 -13.62
C ILE A 163 19.35 0.91 -13.29
N SER A 164 18.31 1.04 -12.45
CA SER A 164 17.34 -0.02 -12.20
C SER A 164 15.97 0.42 -12.71
N LEU A 165 15.31 -0.42 -13.49
CA LEU A 165 13.91 -0.26 -13.90
C LEU A 165 13.00 -1.00 -12.92
N LYS A 166 11.99 -0.32 -12.40
CA LYS A 166 10.99 -0.86 -11.47
C LYS A 166 9.59 -0.77 -12.06
#